data_ccb7fbb94b0366b84b8c2294a8399817
#
_entry.id   ccb7fbb94b0366b84b8c2294a8399817
#
_cell.length_a   1.000
_cell.length_b   1.000
_cell.length_c   1.000
_cell.angle_alpha   90.00
_cell.angle_beta   90.00
_cell.angle_gamma   90.00
#
_symmetry.space_group_name_H-M   'P 1'
#
loop_
_entity.id
_entity.type
_entity.pdbx_description
1 polymer ?
#
loop_
_entity_poly.entity_id
_entity_poly.type
_entity_poly.pdbx_seq_one_letter_code
_entity_poly.pdbx_strand_id
1 'polypeptide(L)'
;MPESSVRPRRIVVGVSGASGAALGLECLKCLRQAGAESALVVTRGGEITIEQELGMTLDEFACYADVVYDNKNIGAAIASGTYPVDGMIVAPCSMKTLAGIASGYSENLLLRAADVQMKEQRRLVLMVRETPFSAIHV
;
A
#
# COMPACT_ATOMS: atom_id res chain seq x y z
N MET A 1 23.77 7.00 -22.74
CA MET A 1 23.21 6.99 -22.11
C MET A 1 22.81 6.97 -20.73
N PRO A 2 22.76 7.91 -20.17
CA PRO A 2 22.44 7.91 -18.79
C PRO A 2 21.09 7.39 -18.42
N GLU A 3 20.11 7.57 -19.27
CA GLU A 3 18.80 7.06 -18.94
C GLU A 3 18.76 5.59 -18.71
N SER A 4 19.59 4.83 -19.41
CA SER A 4 19.60 3.38 -19.27
C SER A 4 20.11 2.93 -17.88
N SER A 5 20.79 3.81 -17.16
CA SER A 5 21.30 3.49 -15.83
C SER A 5 20.36 3.92 -14.71
N VAL A 6 19.30 4.64 -15.05
CA VAL A 6 18.34 5.14 -14.07
C VAL A 6 17.21 4.13 -13.92
N ARG A 7 17.05 3.60 -12.71
CA ARG A 7 15.94 2.69 -12.44
C ARG A 7 14.61 3.43 -12.41
N PRO A 8 13.50 2.80 -12.75
CA PRO A 8 12.18 3.40 -12.56
C PRO A 8 11.98 3.75 -11.09
N ARG A 9 11.15 4.76 -10.83
CA ARG A 9 10.75 5.03 -9.45
C ARG A 9 9.96 3.86 -8.92
N ARG A 10 10.23 3.51 -7.67
CA ARG A 10 9.54 2.41 -6.99
C ARG A 10 8.65 2.98 -5.91
N ILE A 11 7.36 2.71 -6.01
CA ILE A 11 6.36 3.20 -5.07
C ILE A 11 5.66 2.00 -4.44
N VAL A 12 5.65 1.95 -3.11
CA VAL A 12 4.88 0.94 -2.38
C VAL A 12 3.44 1.43 -2.29
N VAL A 13 2.50 0.56 -2.63
CA VAL A 13 1.07 0.85 -2.50
C VAL A 13 0.50 -0.13 -1.48
N GLY A 14 0.02 0.41 -0.38
CA GLY A 14 -0.65 -0.37 0.65
C GLY A 14 -2.15 -0.19 0.55
N VAL A 15 -2.91 -1.27 0.68
CA VAL A 15 -4.36 -1.24 0.66
C VAL A 15 -4.86 -1.85 1.95
N SER A 16 -5.59 -1.08 2.73
CA SER A 16 -6.15 -1.57 3.99
C SER A 16 -7.68 -1.57 3.96
N GLY A 17 -8.30 -2.03 5.03
CA GLY A 17 -9.73 -2.31 5.08
C GLY A 17 -10.60 -1.09 5.34
N ALA A 18 -10.48 -0.06 4.51
CA ALA A 18 -11.33 1.11 4.58
C ALA A 18 -12.14 1.23 3.31
N SER A 19 -13.21 2.00 3.36
CA SER A 19 -14.00 2.30 2.16
C SER A 19 -13.12 3.03 1.15
N GLY A 20 -13.25 2.69 -0.12
CA GLY A 20 -12.50 3.33 -1.18
C GLY A 20 -11.41 2.47 -1.80
N ALA A 21 -11.64 1.16 -1.92
CA ALA A 21 -10.70 0.26 -2.60
C ALA A 21 -10.38 0.73 -4.01
N ALA A 22 -11.30 1.44 -4.65
CA ALA A 22 -11.08 2.03 -5.98
C ALA A 22 -9.91 3.02 -5.98
N LEU A 23 -9.63 3.67 -4.85
CA LEU A 23 -8.48 4.59 -4.75
C LEU A 23 -7.16 3.83 -4.93
N GLY A 24 -7.04 2.67 -4.31
CA GLY A 24 -5.86 1.84 -4.47
C GLY A 24 -5.69 1.37 -5.90
N LEU A 25 -6.77 0.94 -6.52
CA LEU A 25 -6.74 0.51 -7.91
C LEU A 25 -6.31 1.65 -8.83
N GLU A 26 -6.87 2.83 -8.61
CA GLU A 26 -6.53 4.00 -9.42
C GLU A 26 -5.07 4.40 -9.25
N CYS A 27 -4.54 4.30 -8.02
CA CYS A 27 -3.13 4.55 -7.77
C CYS A 27 -2.24 3.60 -8.59
N LEU A 28 -2.58 2.31 -8.61
CA LEU A 28 -1.80 1.34 -9.39
C LEU A 28 -1.83 1.67 -10.88
N LYS A 29 -3.00 2.02 -11.39
CA LYS A 29 -3.16 2.40 -12.80
C LYS A 29 -2.33 3.65 -13.15
N CYS A 30 -2.41 4.67 -12.30
CA CYS A 30 -1.68 5.92 -12.51
C CYS A 30 -0.17 5.69 -12.47
N LEU A 31 0.31 4.86 -11.56
CA LEU A 31 1.74 4.57 -11.47
C LEU A 31 2.22 3.85 -12.72
N ARG A 32 1.44 2.91 -13.23
CA ARG A 32 1.79 2.19 -14.45
C ARG A 32 1.87 3.16 -15.64
N GLN A 33 0.92 4.07 -15.76
CA GLN A 33 0.93 5.08 -16.82
C GLN A 33 2.11 6.02 -16.71
N ALA A 34 2.54 6.31 -15.49
CA ALA A 34 3.68 7.19 -15.23
C ALA A 34 5.03 6.48 -15.39
N GLY A 35 5.03 5.19 -15.67
CA GLY A 35 6.27 4.43 -15.82
C GLY A 35 6.95 4.10 -14.50
N ALA A 36 6.23 4.20 -13.38
CA ALA A 36 6.76 3.83 -12.07
C ALA A 36 6.50 2.36 -11.78
N GLU A 37 7.39 1.75 -11.00
CA GLU A 37 7.21 0.38 -10.53
C GLU A 37 6.36 0.41 -9.26
N SER A 38 5.27 -0.35 -9.23
CA SER A 38 4.45 -0.44 -8.03
C SER A 38 4.72 -1.75 -7.28
N ALA A 39 4.83 -1.65 -5.96
CA ALA A 39 4.97 -2.80 -5.08
C ALA A 39 3.75 -2.80 -4.15
N LEU A 40 2.89 -3.79 -4.31
CA LEU A 40 1.59 -3.85 -3.65
C LEU A 40 1.65 -4.69 -2.38
N VAL A 41 1.05 -4.17 -1.31
CA VAL A 41 0.81 -4.90 -0.06
C VAL A 41 -0.63 -4.68 0.34
N VAL A 42 -1.39 -5.76 0.53
CA VAL A 42 -2.81 -5.68 0.89
C VAL A 42 -3.02 -6.34 2.24
N THR A 43 -3.69 -5.65 3.16
CA THR A 43 -4.06 -6.24 4.45
C THR A 43 -5.24 -7.20 4.25
N ARG A 44 -5.50 -8.02 5.25
CA ARG A 44 -6.67 -8.89 5.23
C ARG A 44 -7.96 -8.10 5.04
N GLY A 45 -8.09 -6.99 5.77
CA GLY A 45 -9.26 -6.11 5.62
C GLY A 45 -9.33 -5.50 4.23
N GLY A 46 -8.18 -5.15 3.64
CA GLY A 46 -8.11 -4.63 2.29
C GLY A 46 -8.58 -5.65 1.25
N GLU A 47 -8.19 -6.91 1.43
CA GLU A 47 -8.63 -7.98 0.55
C GLU A 47 -10.15 -8.12 0.56
N ILE A 48 -10.74 -8.09 1.75
CA ILE A 48 -12.20 -8.17 1.90
C ILE A 48 -12.88 -6.98 1.22
N THR A 49 -12.36 -5.78 1.42
CA THR A 49 -12.94 -4.56 0.85
C THR A 49 -12.84 -4.54 -0.67
N ILE A 50 -11.72 -5.00 -1.22
CA ILE A 50 -11.54 -5.13 -2.67
C ILE A 50 -12.64 -6.01 -3.23
N GLU A 51 -12.90 -7.16 -2.61
CA GLU A 51 -13.92 -8.07 -3.08
C GLU A 51 -15.31 -7.47 -2.97
N GLN A 52 -15.62 -6.86 -1.83
CA GLN A 52 -16.95 -6.28 -1.60
C GLN A 52 -17.25 -5.06 -2.46
N GLU A 53 -16.29 -4.17 -2.61
CA GLU A 53 -16.52 -2.90 -3.31
C GLU A 53 -16.27 -2.99 -4.82
N LEU A 54 -15.31 -3.78 -5.25
CA LEU A 54 -14.92 -3.85 -6.65
C LEU A 54 -15.37 -5.13 -7.34
N GLY A 55 -15.81 -6.14 -6.57
CA GLY A 55 -16.17 -7.43 -7.13
C GLY A 55 -14.97 -8.15 -7.74
N MET A 56 -13.77 -7.83 -7.28
CA MET A 56 -12.53 -8.41 -7.78
C MET A 56 -11.92 -9.33 -6.73
N THR A 57 -11.25 -10.38 -7.20
CA THR A 57 -10.39 -11.17 -6.31
C THR A 57 -9.09 -10.39 -6.06
N LEU A 58 -8.35 -10.81 -5.04
CA LEU A 58 -7.03 -10.22 -4.79
C LEU A 58 -6.11 -10.42 -5.98
N ASP A 59 -6.15 -11.60 -6.61
CA ASP A 59 -5.31 -11.89 -7.77
C ASP A 59 -5.62 -10.97 -8.95
N GLU A 60 -6.90 -10.70 -9.18
CA GLU A 60 -7.31 -9.76 -10.24
C GLU A 60 -6.81 -8.35 -9.96
N PHE A 61 -6.96 -7.90 -8.72
CA PHE A 61 -6.47 -6.58 -8.29
C PHE A 61 -4.95 -6.50 -8.43
N ALA A 62 -4.26 -7.56 -8.02
CA ALA A 62 -2.80 -7.61 -8.03
C ALA A 62 -2.21 -7.56 -9.45
N CYS A 63 -3.00 -7.89 -10.48
CA CYS A 63 -2.53 -7.79 -11.86
C CYS A 63 -2.16 -6.36 -12.27
N TYR A 64 -2.65 -5.37 -11.56
CA TYR A 64 -2.34 -3.97 -11.83
C TYR A 64 -1.03 -3.52 -11.17
N ALA A 65 -0.42 -4.36 -10.35
CA ALA A 65 0.85 -4.07 -9.69
C ALA A 65 2.00 -4.79 -10.38
N ASP A 66 3.19 -4.25 -10.26
CA ASP A 66 4.39 -4.87 -10.84
C ASP A 66 4.95 -5.96 -9.92
N VAL A 67 4.91 -5.71 -8.61
CA VAL A 67 5.37 -6.67 -7.60
C VAL A 67 4.32 -6.74 -6.51
N VAL A 68 4.08 -7.94 -5.99
CA VAL A 68 3.10 -8.14 -4.91
C VAL A 68 3.79 -8.84 -3.76
N TYR A 69 3.62 -8.29 -2.56
CA TYR A 69 4.16 -8.87 -1.34
C TYR A 69 3.04 -9.34 -0.42
N ASP A 70 3.24 -10.46 0.23
CA ASP A 70 2.33 -10.95 1.26
C ASP A 70 2.49 -10.10 2.52
N ASN A 71 1.40 -9.57 3.05
CA ASN A 71 1.43 -8.73 4.25
C ASN A 71 1.94 -9.46 5.49
N LYS A 72 1.99 -10.78 5.46
CA LYS A 72 2.57 -11.58 6.56
C LYS A 72 4.08 -11.71 6.46
N ASN A 73 4.65 -11.38 5.31
CA ASN A 73 6.09 -11.52 5.08
C ASN A 73 6.84 -10.29 5.59
N ILE A 74 7.07 -10.23 6.89
CA ILE A 74 7.71 -9.08 7.53
C ILE A 74 9.21 -8.96 7.19
N GLY A 75 9.77 -9.95 6.53
CA GLY A 75 11.16 -9.91 6.08
C GLY A 75 11.33 -9.53 4.61
N ALA A 76 10.26 -9.10 3.94
CA ALA A 76 10.34 -8.72 2.54
C ALA A 76 11.22 -7.47 2.34
N ALA A 77 11.70 -7.31 1.10
CA ALA A 77 12.63 -6.22 0.77
C ALA A 77 12.15 -4.83 1.18
N ILE A 78 10.86 -4.55 1.03
CA ILE A 78 10.31 -3.23 1.36
C ILE A 78 10.30 -2.92 2.85
N ALA A 79 10.60 -3.90 3.69
CA ALA A 79 10.77 -3.70 5.13
C ALA A 79 12.19 -3.31 5.49
N SER A 80 13.08 -3.18 4.51
CA SER A 80 14.48 -2.83 4.73
C SER A 80 14.75 -1.40 4.33
N GLY A 81 15.42 -0.65 5.20
CA GLY A 81 15.81 0.73 4.92
C GLY A 81 16.82 0.86 3.79
N THR A 82 17.55 -0.21 3.46
CA THR A 82 18.53 -0.19 2.39
C THR A 82 17.94 -0.50 1.02
N TYR A 83 16.73 -1.03 0.98
CA TYR A 83 16.08 -1.31 -0.30
C TYR A 83 15.53 0.01 -0.87
N PRO A 84 15.89 0.38 -2.10
CA PRO A 84 15.52 1.70 -2.60
C PRO A 84 14.04 1.79 -2.96
N VAL A 85 13.30 2.57 -2.19
CA VAL A 85 11.89 2.88 -2.41
C VAL A 85 11.76 4.39 -2.42
N ASP A 86 11.12 4.93 -3.44
CA ASP A 86 11.01 6.38 -3.62
C ASP A 86 9.84 6.99 -2.87
N GLY A 87 8.84 6.20 -2.54
CA GLY A 87 7.70 6.66 -1.77
C GLY A 87 6.72 5.55 -1.49
N MET A 88 5.75 5.84 -0.64
CA MET A 88 4.70 4.89 -0.28
C MET A 88 3.36 5.60 -0.18
N ILE A 89 2.33 4.97 -0.71
CA ILE A 89 0.95 5.46 -0.65
C ILE A 89 0.13 4.36 0.00
N VAL A 90 -0.64 4.71 1.03
CA VAL A 90 -1.64 3.79 1.60
C VAL A 90 -3.01 4.30 1.17
N ALA A 91 -3.65 3.59 0.28
CA ALA A 91 -4.89 4.02 -0.36
C ALA A 91 -5.84 2.83 -0.56
N PRO A 92 -6.90 2.74 0.21
CA PRO A 92 -7.26 3.58 1.34
C PRO A 92 -6.51 3.17 2.61
N CYS A 93 -6.40 4.10 3.56
CA CYS A 93 -5.80 3.84 4.86
C CYS A 93 -6.90 3.83 5.92
N SER A 94 -7.12 2.70 6.56
CA SER A 94 -8.12 2.57 7.62
C SER A 94 -7.64 3.27 8.90
N MET A 95 -8.56 3.57 9.79
CA MET A 95 -8.21 4.17 11.08
C MET A 95 -7.32 3.24 11.90
N LYS A 96 -7.55 1.93 11.82
CA LYS A 96 -6.70 0.95 12.49
C LYS A 96 -5.27 1.01 11.94
N THR A 97 -5.12 1.07 10.63
CA THR A 97 -3.81 1.16 9.99
C THR A 97 -3.13 2.48 10.33
N LEU A 98 -3.88 3.58 10.32
CA LEU A 98 -3.35 4.88 10.71
C LEU A 98 -2.81 4.86 12.14
N ALA A 99 -3.58 4.28 13.06
CA ALA A 99 -3.17 4.16 14.46
C ALA A 99 -1.89 3.33 14.59
N GLY A 100 -1.80 2.23 13.84
CA GLY A 100 -0.60 1.39 13.83
C GLY A 100 0.62 2.14 13.32
N ILE A 101 0.46 2.90 12.25
CA ILE A 101 1.56 3.71 11.70
C ILE A 101 1.98 4.78 12.69
N ALA A 102 1.03 5.51 13.25
CA ALA A 102 1.30 6.61 14.17
C ALA A 102 1.98 6.15 15.45
N SER A 103 1.66 4.95 15.94
CA SER A 103 2.25 4.39 17.16
C SER A 103 3.57 3.65 16.89
N GLY A 104 3.98 3.52 15.64
CA GLY A 104 5.17 2.76 15.29
C GLY A 104 5.01 1.26 15.41
N TYR A 105 3.77 0.79 15.46
CA TYR A 105 3.48 -0.63 15.59
C TYR A 105 3.74 -1.33 14.25
N SER A 106 4.51 -2.41 14.26
CA SER A 106 4.99 -3.00 13.03
C SER A 106 4.82 -4.52 12.98
N GLU A 107 3.62 -4.98 13.29
CA GLU A 107 3.29 -6.41 13.32
C GLU A 107 3.11 -7.03 11.93
N ASN A 108 2.92 -6.23 10.90
CA ASN A 108 2.77 -6.73 9.54
C ASN A 108 3.65 -5.96 8.57
N LEU A 109 3.72 -6.43 7.34
CA LEU A 109 4.62 -5.84 6.35
C LEU A 109 4.23 -4.40 5.99
N LEU A 110 2.93 -4.12 5.84
CA LEU A 110 2.48 -2.77 5.50
C LEU A 110 2.96 -1.77 6.56
N LEU A 111 2.78 -2.09 7.83
CA LEU A 111 3.20 -1.23 8.92
C LEU A 111 4.72 -1.08 8.98
N ARG A 112 5.45 -2.17 8.73
CA ARG A 112 6.91 -2.12 8.69
C ARG A 112 7.42 -1.24 7.56
N ALA A 113 6.82 -1.37 6.38
CA ALA A 113 7.21 -0.56 5.23
C ALA A 113 6.95 0.93 5.50
N ALA A 114 5.81 1.25 6.13
CA ALA A 114 5.51 2.64 6.49
C ALA A 114 6.51 3.18 7.52
N ASP A 115 6.85 2.37 8.52
CA ASP A 115 7.82 2.75 9.54
C ASP A 115 9.19 3.04 8.91
N VAL A 116 9.62 2.21 7.97
CA VAL A 116 10.88 2.41 7.24
C VAL A 116 10.84 3.72 6.45
N GLN A 117 9.72 4.02 5.79
CA GLN A 117 9.58 5.26 5.05
C GLN A 117 9.78 6.47 5.96
N MET A 118 9.19 6.44 7.15
CA MET A 118 9.34 7.52 8.11
C MET A 118 10.77 7.63 8.64
N LYS A 119 11.38 6.51 8.99
CA LYS A 119 12.74 6.49 9.52
C LYS A 119 13.77 6.95 8.50
N GLU A 120 13.57 6.58 7.23
CA GLU A 120 14.47 6.97 6.14
C GLU A 120 14.10 8.34 5.57
N GLN A 121 13.13 9.03 6.15
CA GLN A 121 12.65 10.34 5.71
C GLN A 121 12.21 10.34 4.25
N ARG A 122 11.60 9.24 3.83
CA ARG A 122 11.01 9.12 2.50
C ARG A 122 9.55 9.52 2.54
N ARG A 123 8.98 9.84 1.39
CA ARG A 123 7.59 10.29 1.30
C ARG A 123 6.60 9.17 1.62
N LEU A 124 5.69 9.46 2.52
CA LEU A 124 4.61 8.56 2.89
C LEU A 124 3.30 9.34 2.82
N VAL A 125 2.36 8.87 2.00
CA VAL A 125 1.05 9.50 1.83
C VAL A 125 -0.02 8.53 2.31
N LEU A 126 -0.89 8.99 3.19
CA LEU A 126 -1.96 8.19 3.75
C LEU A 126 -3.30 8.79 3.30
N MET A 127 -4.06 8.03 2.53
CA MET A 127 -5.40 8.44 2.12
C MET A 127 -6.40 7.88 3.10
N VAL A 128 -6.58 8.58 4.21
CA VAL A 128 -7.35 8.10 5.35
C VAL A 128 -8.84 8.08 5.04
N ARG A 129 -9.46 6.93 5.24
CA ARG A 129 -10.89 6.74 5.07
C ARG A 129 -11.40 5.89 6.22
N GLU A 130 -12.66 6.07 6.55
CA GLU A 130 -13.28 5.26 7.58
C GLU A 130 -13.62 3.87 7.04
N THR A 131 -13.74 2.92 7.95
CA THR A 131 -14.25 1.60 7.57
C THR A 131 -15.68 1.74 7.06
N PRO A 132 -16.17 0.79 6.25
CA PRO A 132 -17.54 0.84 5.79
C PRO A 132 -18.52 1.01 6.93
N PHE A 133 -19.55 1.81 6.69
CA PHE A 133 -20.53 2.18 7.69
C PHE A 133 -21.21 0.95 8.29
N SER A 134 -21.42 0.98 9.61
CA SER A 134 -22.26 0.01 10.27
C SER A 134 -23.31 0.78 11.10
N ALA A 135 -24.36 0.09 11.51
CA ALA A 135 -25.41 0.72 12.32
C ALA A 135 -24.89 1.29 13.63
N ILE A 136 -23.80 0.77 14.11
CA ILE A 136 -23.20 1.22 15.37
C ILE A 136 -22.57 2.59 15.26
N HIS A 137 -22.16 2.98 14.06
CA HIS A 137 -21.45 4.24 13.82
C HIS A 137 -22.37 5.42 13.50
N VAL A 138 -23.64 5.19 13.47
CA VAL A 138 -24.62 6.25 13.15
C VAL A 138 -24.94 7.07 14.37
#